data_279daf28e77dd91872e9e6d2eb67a1a9
#
_entry.id   279daf28e77dd91872e9e6d2eb67a1a9
#
_cell.length_a   1.000
_cell.length_b   1.000
_cell.length_c   1.000
_cell.angle_alpha   90.00
_cell.angle_beta   90.00
_cell.angle_gamma   90.00
#
_symmetry.space_group_name_H-M   'P 1'
#
loop_
_entity.id
_entity.type
_entity.pdbx_description
1 polymer ?
#
loop_
_entity_poly.entity_id
_entity_poly.type
_entity_poly.pdbx_seq_one_letter_code
_entity_poly.pdbx_strand_id
1 'polypeptide(L)'
;MTKKTDTKIDPEMQTGDAPQDGAAISDDDLQDVINNAAASDAGDANAAAAQTSDAETGAQSDPLTAMTAERDALKDQLLRALADTENMRRRSEREAETARKYGHTQFARDLVGAIDNLARALASAPEDKSSLDEPVQSLLTGIELSWTEIQSAIEKHGVRQINPLGEKFDYNFHQAMFEVPTNDQPPGMVLEVVQHGYALHDRLLRPAMVGVSKAADNADTASAEKQ
;
A
#
# COMPACT_ATOMS: atom_id res chain seq x y z
N MET A 1 -35.86 -17.52 -50.15
CA MET A 1 -37.06 -17.02 -49.47
C MET A 1 -36.99 -17.45 -48.03
N THR A 2 -36.47 -16.58 -47.14
CA THR A 2 -36.59 -16.77 -45.68
C THR A 2 -36.63 -15.39 -45.05
N LYS A 3 -37.67 -15.12 -44.33
CA LYS A 3 -38.13 -13.88 -43.74
C LYS A 3 -37.18 -13.38 -42.62
N LYS A 4 -36.76 -12.15 -42.77
CA LYS A 4 -36.20 -11.30 -41.71
C LYS A 4 -37.35 -10.81 -40.82
N THR A 5 -37.34 -11.12 -39.55
CA THR A 5 -38.21 -10.52 -38.54
C THR A 5 -37.40 -9.48 -37.76
N ASP A 6 -37.64 -8.21 -38.10
CA ASP A 6 -37.22 -7.07 -37.30
C ASP A 6 -38.08 -6.97 -36.05
N THR A 7 -37.49 -7.14 -34.87
CA THR A 7 -38.17 -6.85 -33.61
C THR A 7 -37.67 -5.48 -33.13
N LYS A 8 -38.53 -4.49 -33.37
CA LYS A 8 -38.42 -3.12 -32.87
C LYS A 8 -38.70 -3.15 -31.36
N ILE A 9 -37.72 -2.84 -30.54
CA ILE A 9 -37.87 -2.65 -29.10
C ILE A 9 -38.12 -1.16 -28.87
N ASP A 10 -39.33 -0.82 -28.40
CA ASP A 10 -39.72 0.50 -27.97
C ASP A 10 -39.04 0.85 -26.64
N PRO A 11 -38.47 2.04 -26.49
CA PRO A 11 -37.90 2.55 -25.23
C PRO A 11 -38.94 3.42 -24.50
N GLU A 12 -39.91 2.86 -23.85
CA GLU A 12 -40.72 3.54 -22.83
C GLU A 12 -41.02 2.61 -21.69
N MET A 13 -40.08 2.53 -20.71
CA MET A 13 -40.38 2.16 -19.34
C MET A 13 -40.03 3.32 -18.43
N GLN A 14 -41.07 3.93 -17.93
CA GLN A 14 -41.16 4.99 -16.95
C GLN A 14 -40.22 4.72 -15.78
N THR A 15 -39.33 5.67 -15.57
CA THR A 15 -38.57 5.83 -14.33
C THR A 15 -39.54 6.18 -13.21
N GLY A 16 -39.77 5.20 -12.32
CA GLY A 16 -40.45 5.42 -11.04
C GLY A 16 -39.65 6.42 -10.21
N ASP A 17 -40.36 7.47 -9.85
CA ASP A 17 -39.97 8.49 -8.89
C ASP A 17 -39.60 7.83 -7.55
N ALA A 18 -38.30 7.77 -7.25
CA ALA A 18 -37.81 7.43 -5.91
C ALA A 18 -37.75 8.73 -5.08
N PRO A 19 -38.28 8.77 -3.86
CA PRO A 19 -38.24 9.98 -3.06
C PRO A 19 -36.79 10.35 -2.74
N GLN A 20 -36.34 11.48 -3.29
CA GLN A 20 -35.12 12.17 -2.92
C GLN A 20 -35.38 12.99 -1.65
N ASP A 21 -35.38 12.37 -0.50
CA ASP A 21 -35.27 13.04 0.80
C ASP A 21 -34.26 12.32 1.68
N GLY A 22 -33.01 12.42 1.27
CA GLY A 22 -31.84 12.23 2.08
C GLY A 22 -30.97 13.46 1.92
N ALA A 23 -31.32 14.55 2.61
CA ALA A 23 -30.44 15.70 2.74
C ALA A 23 -29.14 15.18 3.36
N ALA A 24 -28.11 15.06 2.53
CA ALA A 24 -26.76 14.82 2.99
C ALA A 24 -26.38 15.99 3.90
N ILE A 25 -26.28 15.72 5.19
CA ILE A 25 -25.76 16.66 6.20
C ILE A 25 -24.35 17.00 5.73
N SER A 26 -24.07 18.29 5.46
CA SER A 26 -22.77 18.72 5.00
C SER A 26 -21.71 18.52 6.09
N ASP A 27 -20.46 18.32 5.71
CA ASP A 27 -19.35 18.19 6.66
C ASP A 27 -19.24 19.44 7.59
N ASP A 28 -19.65 20.60 7.12
CA ASP A 28 -19.73 21.85 7.89
C ASP A 28 -20.84 21.77 8.98
N ASP A 29 -22.01 21.22 8.65
CA ASP A 29 -23.10 21.05 9.62
C ASP A 29 -22.73 20.09 10.76
N LEU A 30 -21.94 19.05 10.46
CA LEU A 30 -21.41 18.11 11.45
C LEU A 30 -20.36 18.78 12.36
N GLN A 31 -19.51 19.63 11.78
CA GLN A 31 -18.47 20.33 12.53
C GLN A 31 -19.08 21.37 13.50
N ASP A 32 -20.15 22.03 13.09
CA ASP A 32 -20.88 22.99 13.94
C ASP A 32 -21.58 22.29 15.10
N VAL A 33 -22.12 21.10 14.91
CA VAL A 33 -22.70 20.28 16.00
C VAL A 33 -21.64 19.84 17.01
N ILE A 34 -20.47 19.44 16.54
CA ILE A 34 -19.35 19.02 17.39
C ILE A 34 -18.80 20.22 18.19
N ASN A 35 -18.64 21.37 17.56
CA ASN A 35 -18.11 22.58 18.19
C ASN A 35 -19.11 23.16 19.22
N ASN A 36 -20.42 23.07 18.97
CA ASN A 36 -21.46 23.55 19.87
C ASN A 36 -21.63 22.61 21.08
N ALA A 37 -21.41 21.31 20.92
CA ALA A 37 -21.41 20.34 22.02
C ALA A 37 -20.22 20.53 22.98
N ALA A 38 -19.04 20.91 22.43
CA ALA A 38 -17.84 21.18 23.21
C ALA A 38 -17.91 22.50 24.01
N ALA A 39 -18.73 23.47 23.55
CA ALA A 39 -18.89 24.76 24.22
C ALA A 39 -19.88 24.74 25.38
N SER A 40 -20.71 23.71 25.52
CA SER A 40 -21.72 23.62 26.60
C SER A 40 -21.22 22.92 27.86
N ASP A 41 -20.00 22.37 27.88
CA ASP A 41 -19.45 21.64 29.04
C ASP A 41 -18.48 22.48 29.91
N ALA A 42 -18.39 23.79 29.69
CA ALA A 42 -17.50 24.68 30.44
C ALA A 42 -18.24 25.64 31.39
N GLY A 43 -19.23 25.16 32.14
CA GLY A 43 -19.93 26.02 33.11
C GLY A 43 -20.76 25.23 34.10
N ASP A 44 -20.17 24.62 35.08
CA ASP A 44 -20.60 24.70 36.48
C ASP A 44 -19.72 23.78 37.37
N ALA A 45 -18.70 24.38 37.93
CA ALA A 45 -18.00 23.82 39.08
C ALA A 45 -17.95 24.90 40.16
N ASN A 46 -19.00 25.04 40.94
CA ASN A 46 -18.88 25.52 42.30
C ASN A 46 -20.19 25.32 43.10
N ALA A 47 -20.11 24.58 44.17
CA ALA A 47 -20.60 24.91 45.49
C ALA A 47 -20.75 23.66 46.34
N ALA A 48 -19.98 23.68 47.36
CA ALA A 48 -19.86 22.71 48.42
C ALA A 48 -21.02 22.80 49.45
N ALA A 49 -21.17 21.67 50.11
CA ALA A 49 -21.52 21.48 51.54
C ALA A 49 -22.93 21.82 52.05
N ALA A 50 -23.53 20.82 52.57
CA ALA A 50 -24.07 20.67 53.90
C ALA A 50 -25.46 20.04 54.00
N GLN A 51 -25.45 18.97 54.71
CA GLN A 51 -26.38 18.55 55.79
C GLN A 51 -27.47 17.51 55.49
N THR A 52 -27.15 16.39 56.07
CA THR A 52 -28.04 15.32 56.62
C THR A 52 -29.44 15.74 57.03
N SER A 53 -30.44 15.02 56.54
CA SER A 53 -31.53 14.55 57.36
C SER A 53 -32.31 13.42 56.67
N ASP A 54 -32.52 12.36 57.43
CA ASP A 54 -33.37 11.22 57.10
C ASP A 54 -34.80 11.65 56.70
N ALA A 55 -35.25 11.09 55.56
CA ALA A 55 -36.69 10.75 55.43
C ALA A 55 -36.82 9.77 54.26
N GLU A 56 -37.14 8.53 54.54
CA GLU A 56 -37.74 7.59 53.61
C GLU A 56 -39.00 8.22 53.02
N THR A 57 -38.92 8.66 51.77
CA THR A 57 -40.14 8.97 51.01
C THR A 57 -39.86 8.37 49.60
N GLY A 58 -40.72 7.42 49.23
CA GLY A 58 -40.65 6.72 47.95
C GLY A 58 -40.39 7.67 46.80
N ALA A 59 -39.23 7.48 46.15
CA ALA A 59 -38.79 8.27 45.01
C ALA A 59 -39.71 7.99 43.83
N GLN A 60 -40.80 8.73 43.72
CA GLN A 60 -41.42 9.03 42.43
C GLN A 60 -40.44 9.97 41.75
N SER A 61 -39.51 9.40 40.97
CA SER A 61 -38.64 10.17 40.08
C SER A 61 -39.55 11.04 39.22
N ASP A 62 -39.43 12.36 39.37
CA ASP A 62 -40.19 13.32 38.59
C ASP A 62 -40.10 12.92 37.11
N PRO A 63 -41.21 12.75 36.38
CA PRO A 63 -41.18 12.33 34.98
C PRO A 63 -40.27 13.23 34.13
N LEU A 64 -40.07 14.47 34.55
CA LEU A 64 -39.18 15.41 33.89
C LEU A 64 -37.69 15.00 34.04
N THR A 65 -37.27 14.52 35.22
CA THR A 65 -35.90 14.06 35.46
C THR A 65 -35.61 12.76 34.73
N ALA A 66 -36.58 11.86 34.62
CA ALA A 66 -36.44 10.64 33.83
C ALA A 66 -36.28 10.95 32.32
N MET A 67 -37.09 11.86 31.79
CA MET A 67 -37.01 12.27 30.38
C MET A 67 -35.69 13.03 30.07
N THR A 68 -35.18 13.84 30.99
CA THR A 68 -33.89 14.51 30.82
C THR A 68 -32.74 13.52 30.81
N ALA A 69 -32.74 12.52 31.69
CA ALA A 69 -31.74 11.46 31.71
C ALA A 69 -31.77 10.61 30.44
N GLU A 70 -32.95 10.27 29.92
CA GLU A 70 -33.10 9.56 28.66
C GLU A 70 -32.59 10.39 27.48
N ARG A 71 -32.92 11.67 27.39
CA ARG A 71 -32.38 12.59 26.38
C ARG A 71 -30.86 12.64 26.40
N ASP A 72 -30.25 12.74 27.59
CA ASP A 72 -28.80 12.83 27.74
C ASP A 72 -28.14 11.50 27.38
N ALA A 73 -28.73 10.36 27.75
CA ALA A 73 -28.28 9.05 27.33
C ALA A 73 -28.35 8.86 25.78
N LEU A 74 -29.41 9.34 25.15
CA LEU A 74 -29.57 9.30 23.69
C LEU A 74 -28.58 10.23 23.00
N LYS A 75 -28.31 11.41 23.56
CA LYS A 75 -27.25 12.30 23.03
C LYS A 75 -25.88 11.63 23.08
N ASP A 76 -25.51 11.01 24.19
CA ASP A 76 -24.27 10.28 24.36
C ASP A 76 -24.13 9.12 23.32
N GLN A 77 -25.23 8.38 23.15
CA GLN A 77 -25.25 7.32 22.13
C GLN A 77 -25.08 7.89 20.73
N LEU A 78 -25.73 9.00 20.39
CA LEU A 78 -25.61 9.66 19.10
C LEU A 78 -24.19 10.18 18.87
N LEU A 79 -23.58 10.84 19.86
CA LEU A 79 -22.20 11.33 19.76
C LEU A 79 -21.21 10.19 19.55
N ARG A 80 -21.37 9.08 20.28
CA ARG A 80 -20.54 7.88 20.07
C ARG A 80 -20.73 7.29 18.67
N ALA A 81 -21.99 7.17 18.22
CA ALA A 81 -22.28 6.65 16.89
C ALA A 81 -21.70 7.54 15.77
N LEU A 82 -21.75 8.87 15.94
CA LEU A 82 -21.13 9.81 15.01
C LEU A 82 -19.60 9.66 15.01
N ALA A 83 -18.98 9.56 16.18
CA ALA A 83 -17.54 9.36 16.31
C ALA A 83 -17.09 8.02 15.69
N ASP A 84 -17.85 6.95 15.92
CA ASP A 84 -17.57 5.64 15.33
C ASP A 84 -17.73 5.66 13.81
N THR A 85 -18.74 6.35 13.29
CA THR A 85 -18.96 6.52 11.85
C THR A 85 -17.81 7.28 11.20
N GLU A 86 -17.36 8.37 11.79
CA GLU A 86 -16.24 9.15 11.29
C GLU A 86 -14.92 8.35 11.34
N ASN A 87 -14.68 7.62 12.42
CA ASN A 87 -13.52 6.73 12.52
C ASN A 87 -13.56 5.64 11.46
N MET A 88 -14.74 5.06 11.21
CA MET A 88 -14.94 4.04 10.18
C MET A 88 -14.73 4.62 8.77
N ARG A 89 -15.24 5.83 8.51
CA ARG A 89 -15.03 6.55 7.25
C ARG A 89 -13.54 6.77 6.98
N ARG A 90 -12.82 7.35 7.94
CA ARG A 90 -11.36 7.59 7.83
C ARG A 90 -10.57 6.30 7.65
N ARG A 91 -10.98 5.23 8.32
CA ARG A 91 -10.36 3.93 8.16
C ARG A 91 -10.59 3.37 6.76
N SER A 92 -11.84 3.40 6.28
CA SER A 92 -12.21 2.92 4.95
C SER A 92 -11.49 3.69 3.83
N GLU A 93 -11.31 5.00 3.95
CA GLU A 93 -10.54 5.81 3.00
C GLU A 93 -9.08 5.37 2.93
N ARG A 94 -8.43 5.16 4.09
CA ARG A 94 -7.04 4.66 4.13
C ARG A 94 -6.90 3.24 3.56
N GLU A 95 -7.87 2.37 3.85
CA GLU A 95 -7.91 1.01 3.31
C GLU A 95 -8.10 1.04 1.79
N ALA A 96 -9.00 1.89 1.27
CA ALA A 96 -9.21 2.06 -0.16
C ALA A 96 -7.97 2.62 -0.87
N GLU A 97 -7.29 3.60 -0.29
CA GLU A 97 -6.02 4.13 -0.82
C GLU A 97 -4.94 3.04 -0.84
N THR A 98 -4.80 2.30 0.26
CA THR A 98 -3.86 1.18 0.36
C THR A 98 -4.18 0.09 -0.66
N ALA A 99 -5.45 -0.26 -0.84
CA ALA A 99 -5.88 -1.23 -1.82
C ALA A 99 -5.58 -0.78 -3.27
N ARG A 100 -5.78 0.50 -3.58
CA ARG A 100 -5.41 1.07 -4.89
C ARG A 100 -3.91 1.02 -5.14
N LYS A 101 -3.11 1.37 -4.13
CA LYS A 101 -1.65 1.47 -4.22
C LYS A 101 -0.98 0.09 -4.26
N TYR A 102 -1.50 -0.88 -3.51
CA TYR A 102 -0.83 -2.19 -3.32
C TYR A 102 -1.65 -3.40 -3.76
N GLY A 103 -2.85 -3.21 -4.30
CA GLY A 103 -3.72 -4.32 -4.68
C GLY A 103 -3.11 -5.28 -5.72
N HIS A 104 -2.22 -4.76 -6.57
CA HIS A 104 -1.53 -5.55 -7.59
C HIS A 104 -0.19 -6.16 -7.12
N THR A 105 0.14 -6.10 -5.81
CA THR A 105 1.40 -6.61 -5.26
C THR A 105 1.65 -8.07 -5.63
N GLN A 106 0.63 -8.93 -5.52
CA GLN A 106 0.76 -10.35 -5.83
C GLN A 106 1.03 -10.57 -7.31
N PHE A 107 0.27 -9.90 -8.17
CA PHE A 107 0.49 -9.94 -9.62
C PHE A 107 1.90 -9.49 -9.99
N ALA A 108 2.36 -8.36 -9.43
CA ALA A 108 3.71 -7.85 -9.66
C ALA A 108 4.78 -8.84 -9.22
N ARG A 109 4.59 -9.52 -8.08
CA ARG A 109 5.53 -10.54 -7.58
C ARG A 109 5.64 -11.75 -8.53
N ASP A 110 4.51 -12.21 -9.04
CA ASP A 110 4.48 -13.34 -9.98
C ASP A 110 5.08 -12.96 -11.33
N LEU A 111 4.84 -11.72 -11.78
CA LEU A 111 5.39 -11.19 -13.03
C LEU A 111 6.91 -11.05 -13.00
N VAL A 112 7.50 -10.68 -11.85
CA VAL A 112 8.96 -10.52 -11.70
C VAL A 112 9.72 -11.78 -12.12
N GLY A 113 9.19 -12.97 -11.84
CA GLY A 113 9.80 -14.23 -12.27
C GLY A 113 9.87 -14.39 -13.79
N ALA A 114 8.83 -13.97 -14.51
CA ALA A 114 8.83 -13.99 -15.99
C ALA A 114 9.79 -12.95 -16.57
N ILE A 115 9.86 -11.78 -15.95
CA ILE A 115 10.80 -10.70 -16.31
C ILE A 115 12.25 -11.19 -16.18
N ASP A 116 12.59 -11.89 -15.10
CA ASP A 116 13.94 -12.44 -14.91
C ASP A 116 14.31 -13.48 -15.98
N ASN A 117 13.36 -14.33 -16.37
CA ASN A 117 13.60 -15.31 -17.41
C ASN A 117 13.85 -14.63 -18.76
N LEU A 118 13.13 -13.56 -19.07
CA LEU A 118 13.35 -12.77 -20.28
C LEU A 118 14.71 -12.05 -20.24
N ALA A 119 15.08 -11.46 -19.10
CA ALA A 119 16.39 -10.84 -18.91
C ALA A 119 17.53 -11.85 -19.09
N ARG A 120 17.37 -13.07 -18.55
CA ARG A 120 18.33 -14.16 -18.70
C ARG A 120 18.45 -14.62 -20.15
N ALA A 121 17.34 -14.70 -20.87
CA ALA A 121 17.35 -15.04 -22.30
C ALA A 121 18.10 -13.98 -23.12
N LEU A 122 17.89 -12.70 -22.83
CA LEU A 122 18.62 -11.61 -23.46
C LEU A 122 20.11 -11.63 -23.10
N ALA A 123 20.46 -11.90 -21.86
CA ALA A 123 21.86 -12.02 -21.42
C ALA A 123 22.60 -13.22 -22.02
N SER A 124 21.88 -14.26 -22.46
CA SER A 124 22.48 -15.41 -23.16
C SER A 124 22.69 -15.19 -24.66
N ALA A 125 22.16 -14.06 -25.18
CA ALA A 125 22.39 -13.71 -26.60
C ALA A 125 23.87 -13.32 -26.83
N PRO A 126 24.46 -13.64 -28.01
CA PRO A 126 25.82 -13.23 -28.33
C PRO A 126 25.97 -11.70 -28.31
N GLU A 127 27.08 -11.21 -27.77
CA GLU A 127 27.41 -9.78 -27.80
C GLU A 127 27.59 -9.25 -29.22
N ASP A 128 28.23 -10.05 -30.07
CA ASP A 128 28.39 -9.70 -31.49
C ASP A 128 27.19 -10.17 -32.33
N LYS A 129 26.21 -9.28 -32.46
CA LYS A 129 25.01 -9.52 -33.25
C LYS A 129 25.27 -9.56 -34.74
N SER A 130 26.41 -8.98 -35.23
CA SER A 130 26.74 -8.93 -36.62
C SER A 130 27.13 -10.30 -37.19
N SER A 131 27.49 -11.25 -36.32
CA SER A 131 27.82 -12.64 -36.70
C SER A 131 26.56 -13.52 -36.88
N LEU A 132 25.37 -13.03 -36.56
CA LEU A 132 24.14 -13.78 -36.66
C LEU A 132 23.42 -13.54 -37.99
N ASP A 133 22.59 -14.51 -38.38
CA ASP A 133 21.72 -14.37 -39.55
C ASP A 133 20.71 -13.21 -39.36
N GLU A 134 20.39 -12.47 -40.44
CA GLU A 134 19.49 -11.32 -40.44
C GLU A 134 18.14 -11.58 -39.74
N PRO A 135 17.45 -12.73 -39.93
CA PRO A 135 16.21 -13.04 -39.21
C PRO A 135 16.41 -13.14 -37.68
N VAL A 136 17.57 -13.67 -37.25
CA VAL A 136 17.89 -13.81 -35.81
C VAL A 136 18.22 -12.45 -35.19
N GLN A 137 18.93 -11.58 -35.90
CA GLN A 137 19.20 -10.21 -35.48
C GLN A 137 17.88 -9.42 -35.29
N SER A 138 16.97 -9.54 -36.29
CA SER A 138 15.65 -8.89 -36.22
C SER A 138 14.82 -9.37 -35.05
N LEU A 139 14.84 -10.69 -34.79
CA LEU A 139 14.14 -11.29 -33.61
C LEU A 139 14.73 -10.76 -32.32
N LEU A 140 16.04 -10.75 -32.14
CA LEU A 140 16.69 -10.24 -30.91
C LEU A 140 16.36 -8.77 -30.69
N THR A 141 16.40 -7.95 -31.74
CA THR A 141 16.02 -6.53 -31.66
C THR A 141 14.55 -6.37 -31.20
N GLY A 142 13.66 -7.20 -31.72
CA GLY A 142 12.24 -7.21 -31.29
C GLY A 142 12.07 -7.59 -29.84
N ILE A 143 12.83 -8.56 -29.33
CA ILE A 143 12.82 -8.95 -27.92
C ILE A 143 13.37 -7.84 -27.03
N GLU A 144 14.45 -7.16 -27.41
CA GLU A 144 15.02 -6.03 -26.67
C GLU A 144 14.05 -4.85 -26.57
N LEU A 145 13.36 -4.55 -27.68
CA LEU A 145 12.33 -3.52 -27.67
C LEU A 145 11.18 -3.90 -26.73
N SER A 146 10.71 -5.14 -26.80
CA SER A 146 9.67 -5.65 -25.90
C SER A 146 10.11 -5.61 -24.44
N TRP A 147 11.37 -5.93 -24.15
CA TRP A 147 11.95 -5.80 -22.81
C TRP A 147 11.87 -4.37 -22.28
N THR A 148 12.31 -3.40 -23.09
CA THR A 148 12.29 -1.99 -22.74
C THR A 148 10.86 -1.49 -22.48
N GLU A 149 9.92 -1.94 -23.30
CA GLU A 149 8.50 -1.59 -23.14
C GLU A 149 7.91 -2.19 -21.86
N ILE A 150 8.22 -3.44 -21.53
CA ILE A 150 7.81 -4.08 -20.28
C ILE A 150 8.38 -3.32 -19.08
N GLN A 151 9.66 -2.97 -19.08
CA GLN A 151 10.27 -2.19 -18.00
C GLN A 151 9.57 -0.84 -17.82
N SER A 152 9.36 -0.11 -18.91
CA SER A 152 8.62 1.16 -18.86
C SER A 152 7.19 0.99 -18.34
N ALA A 153 6.51 -0.10 -18.69
CA ALA A 153 5.16 -0.38 -18.22
C ALA A 153 5.11 -0.64 -16.72
N ILE A 154 6.01 -1.46 -16.19
CA ILE A 154 6.04 -1.77 -14.75
C ILE A 154 6.42 -0.55 -13.90
N GLU A 155 7.32 0.31 -14.39
CA GLU A 155 7.70 1.56 -13.73
C GLU A 155 6.51 2.52 -13.61
N LYS A 156 5.66 2.64 -14.63
CA LYS A 156 4.43 3.43 -14.60
C LYS A 156 3.46 2.98 -13.50
N HIS A 157 3.51 1.69 -13.14
CA HIS A 157 2.71 1.12 -12.05
C HIS A 157 3.44 1.13 -10.70
N GLY A 158 4.56 1.85 -10.59
CA GLY A 158 5.31 2.03 -9.35
C GLY A 158 6.22 0.88 -8.97
N VAL A 159 6.43 -0.10 -9.86
CA VAL A 159 7.42 -1.17 -9.67
C VAL A 159 8.78 -0.67 -10.14
N ARG A 160 9.76 -0.67 -9.25
CA ARG A 160 11.15 -0.26 -9.55
C ARG A 160 12.10 -1.43 -9.40
N GLN A 161 13.03 -1.55 -10.35
CA GLN A 161 14.15 -2.48 -10.27
C GLN A 161 15.21 -1.94 -9.31
N ILE A 162 15.75 -2.82 -8.47
CA ILE A 162 16.85 -2.55 -7.54
C ILE A 162 18.09 -3.24 -8.12
N ASN A 163 19.06 -2.43 -8.54
CA ASN A 163 20.35 -2.89 -9.04
C ASN A 163 21.48 -2.23 -8.25
N PRO A 164 21.89 -2.82 -7.13
CA PRO A 164 22.83 -2.22 -6.19
C PRO A 164 24.31 -2.46 -6.55
N LEU A 165 24.63 -2.74 -7.83
CA LEU A 165 26.00 -3.01 -8.25
C LEU A 165 26.93 -1.82 -7.89
N GLY A 166 27.99 -2.09 -7.12
CA GLY A 166 28.91 -1.06 -6.65
C GLY A 166 28.41 -0.21 -5.50
N GLU A 167 27.23 -0.48 -4.97
CA GLU A 167 26.68 0.19 -3.80
C GLU A 167 27.02 -0.53 -2.50
N LYS A 168 26.81 0.15 -1.36
CA LYS A 168 26.94 -0.46 -0.05
C LYS A 168 25.77 -1.42 0.19
N PHE A 169 26.07 -2.58 0.77
CA PHE A 169 25.05 -3.56 1.14
C PHE A 169 24.04 -2.99 2.15
N ASP A 170 22.74 -3.13 1.86
CA ASP A 170 21.62 -2.75 2.73
C ASP A 170 20.74 -3.96 3.00
N TYR A 171 20.63 -4.37 4.27
CA TYR A 171 19.80 -5.50 4.71
C TYR A 171 18.31 -5.38 4.38
N ASN A 172 17.81 -4.15 4.17
CA ASN A 172 16.40 -3.93 3.87
C ASN A 172 16.03 -4.30 2.43
N PHE A 173 17.00 -4.19 1.49
CA PHE A 173 16.76 -4.33 0.06
C PHE A 173 17.58 -5.44 -0.60
N HIS A 174 18.66 -5.89 0.07
CA HIS A 174 19.62 -6.83 -0.50
C HIS A 174 19.71 -8.11 0.32
N GLN A 175 19.94 -9.23 -0.35
CA GLN A 175 20.23 -10.52 0.24
C GLN A 175 21.60 -10.99 -0.23
N ALA A 176 22.58 -11.04 0.66
CA ALA A 176 23.89 -11.59 0.37
C ALA A 176 23.78 -13.12 0.19
N MET A 177 24.26 -13.62 -0.95
CA MET A 177 24.31 -15.04 -1.26
C MET A 177 25.67 -15.62 -0.97
N PHE A 178 26.72 -14.87 -1.23
CA PHE A 178 28.12 -15.27 -0.99
C PHE A 178 28.98 -14.05 -0.75
N GLU A 179 30.14 -14.27 -0.13
CA GLU A 179 31.17 -13.28 0.10
C GLU A 179 32.34 -13.53 -0.84
N VAL A 180 32.84 -12.48 -1.47
CA VAL A 180 34.01 -12.53 -2.36
C VAL A 180 35.18 -11.85 -1.66
N PRO A 181 36.25 -12.59 -1.30
CA PRO A 181 37.42 -11.99 -0.73
C PRO A 181 38.11 -11.10 -1.79
N THR A 182 38.22 -9.81 -1.49
CA THR A 182 38.86 -8.83 -2.37
C THR A 182 39.49 -7.72 -1.57
N ASN A 183 40.57 -7.15 -2.11
CA ASN A 183 41.23 -5.96 -1.57
C ASN A 183 40.97 -4.70 -2.41
N ASP A 184 40.27 -4.85 -3.55
CA ASP A 184 40.02 -3.76 -4.49
C ASP A 184 38.90 -2.83 -4.02
N GLN A 185 38.02 -3.33 -3.16
CA GLN A 185 36.89 -2.57 -2.61
C GLN A 185 36.76 -2.76 -1.11
N PRO A 186 36.21 -1.74 -0.40
CA PRO A 186 35.95 -1.85 1.03
C PRO A 186 35.00 -3.03 1.34
N PRO A 187 35.14 -3.69 2.48
CA PRO A 187 34.22 -4.74 2.90
C PRO A 187 32.75 -4.24 2.98
N GLY A 188 31.81 -5.07 2.54
CA GLY A 188 30.39 -4.75 2.56
C GLY A 188 29.89 -3.99 1.33
N MET A 189 30.65 -3.97 0.24
CA MET A 189 30.20 -3.47 -1.06
C MET A 189 29.61 -4.59 -1.90
N VAL A 190 28.62 -4.28 -2.72
CA VAL A 190 28.02 -5.22 -3.68
C VAL A 190 28.92 -5.32 -4.90
N LEU A 191 29.53 -6.49 -5.12
CA LEU A 191 30.42 -6.74 -6.25
C LEU A 191 29.69 -7.31 -7.46
N GLU A 192 28.69 -8.11 -7.19
CA GLU A 192 27.95 -8.82 -8.23
C GLU A 192 26.47 -8.87 -7.88
N VAL A 193 25.61 -8.74 -8.88
CA VAL A 193 24.16 -8.89 -8.74
C VAL A 193 23.75 -10.17 -9.47
N VAL A 194 23.49 -11.22 -8.70
CA VAL A 194 23.02 -12.52 -9.23
C VAL A 194 21.59 -12.41 -9.74
N GLN A 195 20.77 -11.65 -9.01
CA GLN A 195 19.37 -11.44 -9.36
C GLN A 195 18.91 -10.05 -8.89
N HIS A 196 18.31 -9.31 -9.80
CA HIS A 196 17.81 -7.97 -9.47
C HIS A 196 16.67 -8.03 -8.45
N GLY A 197 16.65 -7.07 -7.53
CA GLY A 197 15.54 -6.83 -6.64
C GLY A 197 14.44 -6.01 -7.31
N TYR A 198 13.25 -6.05 -6.70
CA TYR A 198 12.12 -5.23 -7.13
C TYR A 198 11.36 -4.68 -5.93
N ALA A 199 10.92 -3.43 -6.03
CA ALA A 199 10.08 -2.77 -5.04
C ALA A 199 8.84 -2.17 -5.71
N LEU A 200 7.69 -2.28 -5.05
CA LEU A 200 6.46 -1.61 -5.44
C LEU A 200 6.25 -0.41 -4.51
N HIS A 201 6.46 0.78 -5.06
CA HIS A 201 6.52 2.02 -4.29
C HIS A 201 7.55 1.92 -3.15
N ASP A 202 7.08 1.84 -1.90
CA ASP A 202 7.86 1.70 -0.67
C ASP A 202 7.91 0.27 -0.10
N ARG A 203 7.23 -0.69 -0.75
CA ARG A 203 7.23 -2.10 -0.32
C ARG A 203 8.16 -2.94 -1.15
N LEU A 204 9.02 -3.69 -0.49
CA LEU A 204 9.87 -4.68 -1.15
C LEU A 204 9.01 -5.84 -1.68
N LEU A 205 9.12 -6.12 -2.99
CA LEU A 205 8.55 -7.32 -3.62
C LEU A 205 9.50 -8.52 -3.49
N ARG A 206 10.78 -8.26 -3.78
CA ARG A 206 11.86 -9.24 -3.71
C ARG A 206 13.19 -8.52 -3.49
N PRO A 207 14.06 -8.96 -2.54
CA PRO A 207 15.40 -8.41 -2.38
C PRO A 207 16.27 -8.74 -3.58
N ALA A 208 17.28 -7.89 -3.85
CA ALA A 208 18.33 -8.19 -4.79
C ALA A 208 19.27 -9.26 -4.20
N MET A 209 19.51 -10.33 -4.95
CA MET A 209 20.50 -11.35 -4.55
C MET A 209 21.88 -10.92 -5.05
N VAL A 210 22.81 -10.76 -4.11
CA VAL A 210 24.10 -10.12 -4.37
C VAL A 210 25.27 -10.90 -3.77
N GLY A 211 26.43 -10.77 -4.43
CA GLY A 211 27.73 -11.11 -3.85
C GLY A 211 28.35 -9.88 -3.23
N VAL A 212 28.81 -9.98 -1.98
CA VAL A 212 29.38 -8.85 -1.24
C VAL A 212 30.89 -9.00 -1.06
N SER A 213 31.61 -7.87 -1.03
CA SER A 213 33.04 -7.84 -0.74
C SER A 213 33.32 -8.19 0.72
N LYS A 214 34.33 -9.05 0.92
CA LYS A 214 34.95 -9.34 2.20
C LYS A 214 36.44 -8.98 2.13
N ALA A 215 37.01 -8.47 3.21
CA ALA A 215 38.44 -8.28 3.27
C ALA A 215 39.15 -9.63 3.04
N ALA A 216 40.08 -9.65 2.07
CA ALA A 216 40.91 -10.84 1.88
C ALA A 216 41.78 -11.01 3.13
N ASP A 217 41.65 -12.12 3.83
CA ASP A 217 42.56 -12.49 4.91
C ASP A 217 43.96 -12.73 4.31
N ASN A 218 44.92 -11.85 4.61
CA ASN A 218 46.32 -11.97 4.18
C ASN A 218 47.04 -13.17 4.85
N ALA A 219 46.32 -14.21 5.25
CA ALA A 219 46.87 -15.35 5.95
C ALA A 219 47.60 -16.38 5.06
N ASP A 220 47.43 -16.35 3.73
CA ASP A 220 48.03 -17.36 2.85
C ASP A 220 49.42 -16.98 2.24
N THR A 221 49.88 -15.74 2.41
CA THR A 221 51.21 -15.34 1.90
C THR A 221 52.36 -15.67 2.85
N ALA A 222 52.08 -16.03 4.10
CA ALA A 222 53.09 -16.35 5.08
C ALA A 222 53.58 -17.80 5.04
N SER A 223 52.95 -18.72 4.31
CA SER A 223 53.31 -20.13 4.24
C SER A 223 54.20 -20.49 3.05
N ALA A 224 54.43 -19.59 2.10
CA ALA A 224 55.25 -19.84 0.90
C ALA A 224 56.74 -19.45 1.01
N GLU A 225 57.14 -18.76 2.11
CA GLU A 225 58.55 -18.34 2.28
C GLU A 225 59.37 -19.19 3.26
N LYS A 226 58.89 -20.35 3.64
CA LYS A 226 59.67 -21.33 4.48
C LYS A 226 59.67 -22.70 3.85
N GLN A 227 60.30 -22.87 2.70
CA GLN A 227 60.90 -24.14 2.27
C GLN A 227 62.18 -23.89 1.52
#